data_540a0a5a1a09a53d9665a97fd082c92c
#
_entry.id   540a0a5a1a09a53d9665a97fd082c92c
#
_cell.length_a   1.000
_cell.length_b   1.000
_cell.length_c   1.000
_cell.angle_alpha   90.00
_cell.angle_beta   90.00
_cell.angle_gamma   90.00
#
_symmetry.space_group_name_H-M   'P 1'
#
loop_
_entity.id
_entity.type
_entity.pdbx_description
1 polymer ?
#
loop_
_entity_poly.entity_id
_entity_poly.type
_entity_poly.pdbx_seq_one_letter_code
_entity_poly.pdbx_strand_id
1 'polypeptide(L)'
;STDKYDVTQADSHFITQDVPRDESGRLVLDFGEGMKNVYALGTDTEIGEYSDHEVHLSAHPYGRGRGVYLAGLPYSHENTRLLIRSMYYAACKEGEMKKWFSDNLFCEVHGYPEAGKYAVVNNTSRGQSTVVYDGDGHGVSMEVGPCEIRWFDL
;
A
#
# COMPACT_ATOMS: atom_id res chain seq x y z
N SER A 1 8.80 -29.93 -11.77
CA SER A 1 9.01 -28.79 -12.63
C SER A 1 8.41 -27.56 -11.98
N THR A 2 9.25 -26.74 -11.41
CA THR A 2 8.89 -25.50 -10.70
C THR A 2 8.55 -24.35 -11.63
N ASP A 3 8.74 -24.53 -12.93
CA ASP A 3 8.61 -23.50 -13.96
C ASP A 3 7.14 -23.13 -14.31
N LYS A 4 6.17 -23.71 -13.63
CA LYS A 4 4.74 -23.43 -13.87
C LYS A 4 4.21 -22.21 -13.14
N TYR A 5 5.02 -21.56 -12.33
CA TYR A 5 4.57 -20.55 -11.38
C TYR A 5 5.38 -19.25 -11.46
N ASP A 6 6.03 -18.99 -12.59
CA ASP A 6 6.54 -17.66 -12.88
C ASP A 6 5.36 -16.72 -13.04
N VAL A 7 4.96 -16.16 -11.92
CA VAL A 7 4.03 -15.04 -11.93
C VAL A 7 4.80 -13.82 -12.43
N THR A 8 4.45 -13.36 -13.62
CA THR A 8 5.05 -12.17 -14.19
C THR A 8 4.73 -11.01 -13.25
N GLN A 9 5.75 -10.48 -12.58
CA GLN A 9 5.60 -9.27 -11.80
C GLN A 9 5.23 -8.14 -12.74
N ALA A 10 4.09 -7.52 -12.52
CA ALA A 10 3.77 -6.28 -13.20
C ALA A 10 4.78 -5.21 -12.76
N ASP A 11 5.44 -4.52 -13.71
CA ASP A 11 6.42 -3.46 -13.42
C ASP A 11 5.85 -2.36 -12.54
N SER A 12 4.54 -2.17 -12.55
CA SER A 12 3.83 -1.30 -11.62
C SER A 12 2.42 -1.83 -11.39
N HIS A 13 2.04 -1.99 -10.14
CA HIS A 13 0.68 -2.35 -9.75
C HIS A 13 0.22 -1.42 -8.64
N PHE A 14 -1.08 -1.11 -8.60
CA PHE A 14 -1.66 -0.22 -7.60
C PHE A 14 -1.31 -0.61 -6.16
N ILE A 15 -1.32 -1.91 -5.83
CA ILE A 15 -1.02 -2.41 -4.49
C ILE A 15 0.41 -2.08 -4.07
N THR A 16 1.38 -2.17 -4.99
CA THR A 16 2.81 -2.04 -4.70
C THR A 16 3.41 -0.69 -5.10
N GLN A 17 2.59 0.24 -5.55
CA GLN A 17 3.04 1.50 -6.14
C GLN A 17 3.96 2.33 -5.23
N ASP A 18 3.74 2.30 -3.91
CA ASP A 18 4.52 3.08 -2.94
C ASP A 18 5.65 2.25 -2.28
N VAL A 19 5.78 0.98 -2.65
CA VAL A 19 6.79 0.10 -2.07
C VAL A 19 8.07 0.19 -2.87
N PRO A 20 9.22 0.45 -2.21
CA PRO A 20 10.51 0.46 -2.88
C PRO A 20 10.83 -0.91 -3.49
N ARG A 21 11.57 -0.90 -4.60
CA ARG A 21 12.13 -2.09 -5.23
C ARG A 21 13.64 -2.00 -5.20
N ASP A 22 14.28 -3.16 -5.06
CA ASP A 22 15.72 -3.29 -5.18
C ASP A 22 16.18 -3.24 -6.67
N GLU A 23 17.48 -3.32 -6.88
CA GLU A 23 18.09 -3.32 -8.23
C GLU A 23 17.63 -4.49 -9.10
N SER A 24 17.14 -5.57 -8.51
CA SER A 24 16.59 -6.75 -9.21
C SER A 24 15.10 -6.62 -9.51
N GLY A 25 14.44 -5.52 -9.08
CA GLY A 25 13.02 -5.28 -9.23
C GLY A 25 12.15 -5.94 -8.16
N ARG A 26 12.74 -6.56 -7.13
CA ARG A 26 11.98 -7.17 -6.03
C ARG A 26 11.51 -6.12 -5.04
N LEU A 27 10.33 -6.33 -4.47
CA LEU A 27 9.82 -5.49 -3.41
C LEU A 27 10.71 -5.54 -2.17
N VAL A 28 11.08 -4.37 -1.65
CA VAL A 28 11.81 -4.25 -0.38
C VAL A 28 10.80 -4.21 0.75
N LEU A 29 10.29 -5.39 1.12
CA LEU A 29 9.31 -5.61 2.17
C LEU A 29 9.69 -6.81 3.01
N ASP A 30 9.33 -6.75 4.29
CA ASP A 30 9.31 -7.92 5.16
C ASP A 30 7.88 -8.46 5.24
N PHE A 31 7.63 -9.62 4.64
CA PHE A 31 6.36 -10.31 4.75
C PHE A 31 6.25 -11.17 6.02
N GLY A 32 7.33 -11.24 6.82
CA GLY A 32 7.39 -12.13 7.98
C GLY A 32 7.28 -13.61 7.60
N GLU A 33 6.82 -14.42 8.53
CA GLU A 33 6.56 -15.84 8.28
C GLU A 33 5.22 -16.00 7.56
N GLY A 34 5.25 -16.55 6.36
CA GLY A 34 4.09 -16.88 5.56
C GLY A 34 3.59 -18.31 5.76
N MET A 35 2.48 -18.63 5.13
CA MET A 35 2.01 -20.01 5.04
C MET A 35 2.81 -20.77 4.00
N LYS A 36 3.41 -21.88 4.42
CA LYS A 36 4.13 -22.78 3.51
C LYS A 36 3.16 -23.51 2.58
N ASN A 37 3.64 -23.84 1.38
CA ASN A 37 2.88 -24.59 0.37
C ASN A 37 1.63 -23.87 -0.15
N VAL A 38 1.66 -22.55 -0.21
CA VAL A 38 0.67 -21.72 -0.92
C VAL A 38 1.18 -21.45 -2.33
N TYR A 39 0.33 -21.67 -3.33
CA TYR A 39 0.70 -21.55 -4.74
C TYR A 39 -0.35 -20.71 -5.48
N ALA A 40 0.10 -19.83 -6.36
CA ALA A 40 -0.77 -19.18 -7.31
C ALA A 40 -1.09 -20.14 -8.47
N LEU A 41 -2.34 -20.48 -8.68
CA LEU A 41 -2.76 -21.47 -9.70
C LEU A 41 -3.32 -20.85 -10.97
N GLY A 42 -3.59 -19.54 -10.96
CA GLY A 42 -4.26 -18.87 -12.06
C GLY A 42 -3.31 -18.17 -13.02
N THR A 43 -3.68 -18.16 -14.31
CA THR A 43 -3.07 -17.31 -15.34
C THR A 43 -3.53 -15.85 -15.24
N ASP A 44 -4.58 -15.59 -14.43
CA ASP A 44 -5.21 -14.28 -14.25
C ASP A 44 -4.59 -13.49 -13.10
N THR A 45 -3.48 -13.99 -12.52
CA THR A 45 -2.77 -13.30 -11.46
C THR A 45 -2.13 -12.04 -12.02
N GLU A 46 -2.56 -10.86 -11.54
CA GLU A 46 -2.06 -9.56 -11.99
C GLU A 46 -0.73 -9.22 -11.34
N ILE A 47 -0.54 -9.68 -10.10
CA ILE A 47 0.69 -9.47 -9.33
C ILE A 47 0.94 -10.67 -8.44
N GLY A 48 2.19 -11.05 -8.31
CA GLY A 48 2.66 -12.03 -7.37
C GLY A 48 4.06 -11.69 -6.90
N GLU A 49 4.30 -11.78 -5.60
CA GLU A 49 5.62 -11.72 -5.01
C GLU A 49 5.94 -13.09 -4.43
N TYR A 50 7.13 -13.60 -4.76
CA TYR A 50 7.50 -14.98 -4.58
C TYR A 50 8.94 -15.11 -4.05
N SER A 51 9.11 -15.85 -2.99
CA SER A 51 10.43 -16.11 -2.39
C SER A 51 10.44 -17.50 -1.79
N ASP A 52 11.54 -18.25 -1.97
CA ASP A 52 11.77 -19.57 -1.37
C ASP A 52 10.64 -20.59 -1.59
N HIS A 53 10.03 -20.56 -2.77
CA HIS A 53 8.88 -21.40 -3.14
C HIS A 53 7.59 -21.08 -2.36
N GLU A 54 7.47 -19.89 -1.82
CA GLU A 54 6.29 -19.41 -1.11
C GLU A 54 5.72 -18.14 -1.78
N VAL A 55 4.41 -18.06 -1.90
CA VAL A 55 3.74 -16.85 -2.36
C VAL A 55 3.54 -15.93 -1.16
N HIS A 56 4.07 -14.72 -1.24
CA HIS A 56 3.96 -13.70 -0.20
C HIS A 56 2.85 -12.69 -0.48
N LEU A 57 2.66 -12.34 -1.73
CA LEU A 57 1.61 -11.46 -2.22
C LEU A 57 1.03 -12.04 -3.51
N SER A 58 -0.27 -12.06 -3.63
CA SER A 58 -0.95 -12.39 -4.87
C SER A 58 -2.24 -11.60 -4.98
N ALA A 59 -2.55 -11.07 -6.16
CA ALA A 59 -3.80 -10.39 -6.45
C ALA A 59 -4.30 -10.79 -7.84
N HIS A 60 -5.59 -11.06 -7.94
CA HIS A 60 -6.23 -11.41 -9.20
C HIS A 60 -7.71 -11.04 -9.23
N PRO A 61 -8.30 -10.78 -10.42
CA PRO A 61 -9.74 -10.62 -10.57
C PRO A 61 -10.46 -11.97 -10.42
N TYR A 62 -11.65 -11.95 -9.85
CA TYR A 62 -12.54 -13.11 -9.79
C TYR A 62 -14.00 -12.70 -9.96
N GLY A 63 -14.59 -13.08 -11.05
CA GLY A 63 -15.94 -12.66 -11.41
C GLY A 63 -16.02 -11.13 -11.54
N ARG A 64 -16.87 -10.50 -10.70
CA ARG A 64 -16.96 -9.03 -10.62
C ARG A 64 -16.17 -8.44 -9.46
N GLY A 65 -15.45 -9.27 -8.73
CA GLY A 65 -14.64 -8.88 -7.58
C GLY A 65 -13.17 -9.12 -7.83
N ARG A 66 -12.38 -8.93 -6.78
CA ARG A 66 -10.93 -9.14 -6.77
C ARG A 66 -10.50 -9.84 -5.48
N GLY A 67 -9.54 -10.73 -5.59
CA GLY A 67 -8.90 -11.39 -4.45
C GLY A 67 -7.51 -10.85 -4.22
N VAL A 68 -7.13 -10.71 -2.96
CA VAL A 68 -5.77 -10.40 -2.56
C VAL A 68 -5.35 -11.37 -1.46
N TYR A 69 -4.19 -11.95 -1.61
CA TYR A 69 -3.54 -12.77 -0.60
C TYR A 69 -2.27 -12.07 -0.13
N LEU A 70 -2.09 -12.00 1.17
CA LEU A 70 -0.88 -11.52 1.83
C LEU A 70 -0.46 -12.56 2.87
N ALA A 71 0.79 -13.02 2.82
CA ALA A 71 1.29 -14.08 3.68
C ALA A 71 1.39 -13.65 5.13
N GLY A 72 1.95 -12.49 5.39
CA GLY A 72 2.07 -11.87 6.69
C GLY A 72 2.50 -10.42 6.52
N LEU A 73 2.20 -9.58 7.48
CA LEU A 73 2.59 -8.19 7.45
C LEU A 73 3.03 -7.73 8.85
N PRO A 74 4.30 -7.95 9.23
CA PRO A 74 4.86 -7.30 10.39
C PRO A 74 4.66 -5.79 10.31
N TYR A 75 4.47 -5.12 11.42
CA TYR A 75 4.25 -3.68 11.42
C TYR A 75 5.45 -2.93 10.82
N SER A 76 5.17 -2.19 9.74
CA SER A 76 6.04 -1.18 9.15
C SER A 76 5.20 -0.17 8.39
N HIS A 77 5.77 0.98 8.03
CA HIS A 77 5.06 1.97 7.21
C HIS A 77 4.75 1.43 5.82
N GLU A 78 5.68 0.70 5.23
CA GLU A 78 5.52 0.06 3.92
C GLU A 78 4.41 -1.00 3.95
N ASN A 79 4.42 -1.87 4.96
CA ASN A 79 3.41 -2.92 5.12
C ASN A 79 2.02 -2.34 5.39
N THR A 80 1.93 -1.28 6.16
CA THR A 80 0.66 -0.57 6.38
C THR A 80 0.12 0.01 5.08
N ARG A 81 0.97 0.64 4.27
CA ARG A 81 0.57 1.17 2.97
C ARG A 81 0.15 0.07 1.99
N LEU A 82 0.89 -1.04 1.95
CA LEU A 82 0.56 -2.21 1.15
C LEU A 82 -0.82 -2.76 1.52
N LEU A 83 -1.10 -2.91 2.82
CA LEU A 83 -2.39 -3.38 3.32
C LEU A 83 -3.53 -2.46 2.91
N ILE A 84 -3.39 -1.16 3.11
CA ILE A 84 -4.41 -0.17 2.75
C ILE A 84 -4.68 -0.22 1.24
N ARG A 85 -3.65 -0.22 0.40
CA ARG A 85 -3.81 -0.35 -1.05
C ARG A 85 -4.48 -1.65 -1.45
N SER A 86 -4.15 -2.74 -0.80
CA SER A 86 -4.79 -4.05 -1.02
C SER A 86 -6.29 -4.01 -0.73
N MET A 87 -6.71 -3.31 0.33
CA MET A 87 -8.11 -3.12 0.68
C MET A 87 -8.86 -2.29 -0.37
N TYR A 88 -8.29 -1.16 -0.82
CA TYR A 88 -8.88 -0.34 -1.88
C TYR A 88 -8.97 -1.09 -3.21
N TYR A 89 -7.95 -1.85 -3.56
CA TYR A 89 -7.96 -2.69 -4.75
C TYR A 89 -9.06 -3.77 -4.68
N ALA A 90 -9.12 -4.53 -3.58
CA ALA A 90 -10.14 -5.57 -3.40
C ALA A 90 -11.57 -5.01 -3.42
N ALA A 91 -11.77 -3.80 -2.93
CA ALA A 91 -13.03 -3.09 -2.96
C ALA A 91 -13.36 -2.45 -4.33
N CYS A 92 -12.47 -2.49 -5.32
CA CYS A 92 -12.58 -1.78 -6.60
C CYS A 92 -12.72 -0.25 -6.41
N LYS A 93 -11.96 0.32 -5.46
CA LYS A 93 -12.06 1.73 -5.04
C LYS A 93 -10.73 2.48 -5.10
N GLU A 94 -9.85 2.13 -6.00
CA GLU A 94 -8.52 2.72 -6.14
C GLU A 94 -8.57 4.25 -6.30
N GLY A 95 -9.57 4.75 -7.02
CA GLY A 95 -9.76 6.19 -7.24
C GLY A 95 -10.14 6.97 -5.98
N GLU A 96 -10.64 6.30 -4.94
CA GLU A 96 -11.00 6.95 -3.68
C GLU A 96 -9.83 7.03 -2.69
N MET A 97 -8.73 6.33 -2.96
CA MET A 97 -7.59 6.31 -2.05
C MET A 97 -6.92 7.67 -1.87
N LYS A 98 -6.98 8.54 -2.88
CA LYS A 98 -6.43 9.92 -2.81
C LYS A 98 -7.37 10.92 -2.09
N LYS A 99 -8.12 10.46 -1.10
CA LYS A 99 -8.91 11.29 -0.20
C LYS A 99 -8.42 11.06 1.22
N TRP A 100 -8.14 12.14 1.94
CA TRP A 100 -7.51 12.05 3.26
C TRP A 100 -6.23 11.21 3.21
N PHE A 101 -5.33 11.60 2.32
CA PHE A 101 -4.17 10.80 1.95
C PHE A 101 -2.89 11.63 1.94
N SER A 102 -1.78 11.01 2.28
CA SER A 102 -0.43 11.55 2.13
C SER A 102 0.36 10.68 1.17
N ASP A 103 1.11 11.27 0.24
CA ASP A 103 2.02 10.51 -0.63
C ASP A 103 3.27 10.00 0.08
N ASN A 104 3.58 10.55 1.25
CA ASN A 104 4.69 10.11 2.09
C ASN A 104 4.23 9.04 3.08
N LEU A 105 4.90 7.88 3.09
CA LEU A 105 4.60 6.74 3.96
C LEU A 105 4.69 7.04 5.46
N PHE A 106 5.45 8.08 5.83
CA PHE A 106 5.69 8.47 7.21
C PHE A 106 4.70 9.51 7.73
N CYS A 107 3.81 9.97 6.86
CA CYS A 107 2.77 10.93 7.21
C CYS A 107 1.38 10.32 7.03
N GLU A 108 0.50 10.61 7.97
CA GLU A 108 -0.91 10.19 7.93
C GLU A 108 -1.81 11.41 7.83
N VAL A 109 -2.98 11.24 7.21
CA VAL A 109 -4.03 12.25 7.14
C VAL A 109 -5.30 11.69 7.75
N HIS A 110 -5.83 12.39 8.74
CA HIS A 110 -7.04 12.01 9.44
C HIS A 110 -8.13 13.06 9.23
N GLY A 111 -9.17 12.71 8.47
CA GLY A 111 -10.31 13.57 8.20
C GLY A 111 -11.40 13.49 9.28
N TYR A 112 -11.90 14.64 9.71
CA TYR A 112 -13.01 14.77 10.64
C TYR A 112 -14.05 15.72 10.04
N PRO A 113 -14.73 15.32 8.95
CA PRO A 113 -15.62 16.22 8.20
C PRO A 113 -16.77 16.76 9.04
N GLU A 114 -17.31 15.98 9.98
CA GLU A 114 -18.37 16.45 10.90
C GLU A 114 -17.89 17.55 11.85
N ALA A 115 -16.59 17.59 12.15
CA ALA A 115 -15.97 18.63 12.95
C ALA A 115 -15.42 19.79 12.09
N GLY A 116 -15.53 19.71 10.77
CA GLY A 116 -14.97 20.70 9.84
C GLY A 116 -13.44 20.77 9.87
N LYS A 117 -12.76 19.66 10.17
CA LYS A 117 -11.30 19.64 10.38
C LYS A 117 -10.63 18.40 9.79
N TYR A 118 -9.33 18.52 9.57
CA TYR A 118 -8.44 17.36 9.38
C TYR A 118 -7.10 17.58 10.08
N ALA A 119 -6.39 16.50 10.33
CA ALA A 119 -5.05 16.53 10.91
C ALA A 119 -4.05 15.83 9.98
N VAL A 120 -2.84 16.35 9.93
CA VAL A 120 -1.67 15.71 9.33
C VAL A 120 -0.70 15.34 10.43
N VAL A 121 -0.30 14.08 10.46
CA VAL A 121 0.56 13.52 11.50
C VAL A 121 1.85 13.00 10.87
N ASN A 122 2.98 13.46 11.37
CA ASN A 122 4.27 12.86 11.07
C ASN A 122 4.67 11.91 12.22
N ASN A 123 4.70 10.61 11.91
CA ASN A 123 5.00 9.55 12.88
C ASN A 123 6.50 9.29 13.08
N THR A 124 7.35 10.20 12.63
CA THR A 124 8.81 10.04 12.73
C THR A 124 9.48 11.15 13.53
N SER A 125 10.70 10.88 14.01
CA SER A 125 11.55 11.86 14.68
C SER A 125 12.30 12.82 13.73
N ARG A 126 11.95 12.82 12.43
CA ARG A 126 12.54 13.69 11.40
C ARG A 126 11.46 14.50 10.72
N GLY A 127 11.81 15.69 10.23
CA GLY A 127 10.92 16.44 9.35
C GLY A 127 10.63 15.69 8.06
N GLN A 128 9.41 15.81 7.54
CA GLN A 128 8.94 15.14 6.36
C GLN A 128 8.33 16.15 5.38
N SER A 129 8.66 15.98 4.08
CA SER A 129 7.99 16.68 2.98
C SER A 129 6.93 15.74 2.42
N THR A 130 5.73 16.25 2.19
CA THR A 130 4.62 15.45 1.67
C THR A 130 3.65 16.30 0.84
N VAL A 131 2.93 15.64 -0.05
CA VAL A 131 1.69 16.14 -0.62
C VAL A 131 0.52 15.53 0.15
N VAL A 132 -0.26 16.35 0.77
CA VAL A 132 -1.47 15.96 1.50
C VAL A 132 -2.68 16.20 0.61
N TYR A 133 -3.54 15.21 0.51
CA TYR A 133 -4.81 15.29 -0.23
C TYR A 133 -5.98 15.39 0.76
N ASP A 134 -6.86 16.35 0.55
CA ASP A 134 -8.08 16.56 1.33
C ASP A 134 -9.20 15.55 0.99
N GLY A 135 -10.39 15.75 1.53
CA GLY A 135 -11.57 14.90 1.28
C GLY A 135 -12.08 14.92 -0.15
N ASP A 136 -11.74 15.95 -0.92
CA ASP A 136 -12.07 16.09 -2.34
C ASP A 136 -10.94 15.61 -3.26
N GLY A 137 -9.77 15.30 -2.68
CA GLY A 137 -8.59 14.86 -3.40
C GLY A 137 -7.72 16.00 -3.94
N HIS A 138 -7.88 17.22 -3.43
CA HIS A 138 -7.00 18.34 -3.77
C HIS A 138 -5.69 18.21 -2.99
N GLY A 139 -4.57 18.24 -3.71
CA GLY A 139 -3.24 18.07 -3.14
C GLY A 139 -2.58 19.39 -2.74
N VAL A 140 -2.01 19.43 -1.53
CA VAL A 140 -1.22 20.56 -1.02
C VAL A 140 0.13 20.05 -0.54
N SER A 141 1.23 20.61 -1.08
CA SER A 141 2.58 20.30 -0.61
C SER A 141 2.85 20.99 0.71
N MET A 142 3.43 20.27 1.67
CA MET A 142 3.79 20.83 2.96
C MET A 142 4.98 20.12 3.60
N GLU A 143 5.61 20.85 4.53
CA GLU A 143 6.62 20.31 5.45
C GLU A 143 5.96 20.07 6.81
N VAL A 144 6.17 18.88 7.38
CA VAL A 144 5.65 18.50 8.71
C VAL A 144 6.84 18.21 9.61
N GLY A 145 6.91 18.89 10.74
CA GLY A 145 8.02 18.75 11.70
C GLY A 145 8.07 17.36 12.35
N PRO A 146 9.17 17.06 13.07
CA PRO A 146 9.33 15.79 13.78
C PRO A 146 8.20 15.57 14.80
N CYS A 147 7.56 14.40 14.77
CA CYS A 147 6.46 14.03 15.67
C CYS A 147 5.32 15.09 15.73
N GLU A 148 5.18 15.89 14.67
CA GLU A 148 4.19 16.97 14.61
C GLU A 148 2.80 16.43 14.28
N ILE A 149 1.78 16.97 14.95
CA ILE A 149 0.37 16.88 14.58
C ILE A 149 -0.09 18.29 14.22
N ARG A 150 -0.45 18.49 12.96
CA ARG A 150 -0.93 19.79 12.47
C ARG A 150 -2.40 19.71 12.10
N TRP A 151 -3.19 20.62 12.62
CA TRP A 151 -4.63 20.71 12.36
C TRP A 151 -4.94 21.76 11.32
N PHE A 152 -5.94 21.48 10.50
CA PHE A 152 -6.45 22.36 9.46
C PHE A 152 -7.97 22.42 9.54
N ASP A 153 -8.54 23.55 9.16
CA ASP A 153 -9.98 23.70 8.91
C ASP A 153 -10.31 23.27 7.47
N LEU A 154 -11.51 22.71 7.27
CA LEU A 154 -12.04 22.29 5.96
C LEU A 154 -12.66 23.46 5.23
#